data_6d6e8fc3e94337811387413cb2b94dd2
#
_entry.id   6d6e8fc3e94337811387413cb2b94dd2
#
_cell.length_a   1.000
_cell.length_b   1.000
_cell.length_c   1.000
_cell.angle_alpha   90.00
_cell.angle_beta   90.00
_cell.angle_gamma   90.00
#
_symmetry.space_group_name_H-M   'P 1'
#
loop_
_entity.id
_entity.type
_entity.pdbx_description
1 polymer ?
#
loop_
_entity_poly.entity_id
_entity_poly.type
_entity_poly.pdbx_seq_one_letter_code
_entity_poly.pdbx_strand_id
1 'polypeptide(L)'
;MRSFLLTFACLITFNLFAQKDYWQQQVNYKINVTLNDQNHSLKGLEEIEYINNSPDQLSFLWFHLWQNAYKNDNTAFAKQVSRDKKGTDRLKKFKDRGYIDSLDFVVDGVKATYETDPKNIDVIKLILPKPLSPGSKVKIKTSFYVDIPEYISRSGHNEQSYMICQWYPKPAVYDRKGWHAFPYLDQGEFYSDFGNFDVTITLPSNYIVGATGILQNADELKQYKDIGSKNVAADSRKNTVSYVAPSASIKSLNYKAENVVDFAWFADKDFVIRYDTLKLNSGKVIDVFTYHHSNGNKNWVNSIEYVEDGTKAYSSYFGEYPYPVVQAVEGPKNEMSGGMEYPMITLITSPNASVEMLDAVITHEVGHNWLMCILATNERTHAWMDEGINTYYQFRYEADKYRYNSIFGDQIPKDVRQKPAPEFQELVY
;
A
#
# COMPACT_ATOMS: atom_id res chain seq x y z
N MET A 1 54.83 23.13 15.01
CA MET A 1 54.05 22.15 15.77
C MET A 1 52.78 22.70 16.44
N ARG A 2 52.77 23.89 17.04
CA ARG A 2 51.57 24.46 17.68
C ARG A 2 50.44 24.81 16.69
N SER A 3 50.74 25.26 15.49
CA SER A 3 49.73 25.62 14.48
C SER A 3 49.00 24.38 13.88
N PHE A 4 49.67 23.24 13.80
CA PHE A 4 49.11 21.98 13.29
C PHE A 4 48.10 21.35 14.27
N LEU A 5 48.32 21.52 15.57
CA LEU A 5 47.40 21.03 16.62
C LEU A 5 46.10 21.85 16.69
N LEU A 6 46.14 23.15 16.41
CA LEU A 6 44.94 24.00 16.36
C LEU A 6 44.07 23.68 15.17
N THR A 7 44.64 23.37 14.01
CA THR A 7 43.86 23.00 12.79
C THR A 7 43.22 21.63 12.97
N PHE A 8 43.83 20.70 13.64
CA PHE A 8 43.28 19.39 13.93
C PHE A 8 42.14 19.44 14.98
N ALA A 9 42.27 20.31 15.99
CA ALA A 9 41.21 20.54 16.97
C ALA A 9 39.96 21.18 16.38
N CYS A 10 40.11 22.11 15.40
CA CYS A 10 38.95 22.69 14.67
C CYS A 10 38.23 21.67 13.76
N LEU A 11 38.96 20.69 13.18
CA LEU A 11 38.32 19.64 12.36
C LEU A 11 37.51 18.63 13.18
N ILE A 12 37.90 18.39 14.43
CA ILE A 12 37.18 17.48 15.34
C ILE A 12 35.88 18.13 15.86
N THR A 13 35.86 19.45 16.05
CA THR A 13 34.68 20.14 16.55
C THR A 13 33.58 20.31 15.49
N PHE A 14 33.91 20.32 14.18
CA PHE A 14 32.92 20.40 13.11
C PHE A 14 32.10 19.11 12.92
N ASN A 15 32.60 17.96 13.34
CA ASN A 15 31.88 16.70 13.21
C ASN A 15 30.84 16.45 14.33
N LEU A 16 30.81 17.26 15.39
CA LEU A 16 29.86 17.11 16.51
C LEU A 16 28.52 17.85 16.32
N PHE A 17 28.38 18.66 15.28
CA PHE A 17 27.14 19.41 15.04
C PHE A 17 26.29 18.88 13.88
N ALA A 18 26.67 17.78 13.23
CA ALA A 18 26.06 17.33 11.99
C ALA A 18 24.93 16.28 12.15
N GLN A 19 24.64 15.82 13.33
CA GLN A 19 23.54 14.88 13.55
C GLN A 19 22.62 15.41 14.65
N LYS A 20 21.59 16.21 14.29
CA LYS A 20 20.36 16.16 15.07
C LYS A 20 19.86 14.72 14.93
N ASP A 21 19.66 14.04 16.06
CA ASP A 21 19.21 12.67 16.10
C ASP A 21 17.96 12.53 15.21
N TYR A 22 18.08 11.70 14.15
CA TYR A 22 16.94 11.34 13.33
C TYR A 22 16.04 10.45 14.17
N TRP A 23 14.77 10.72 14.16
CA TRP A 23 13.76 9.90 14.81
C TRP A 23 12.55 9.74 13.89
N GLN A 24 11.85 8.66 14.08
CA GLN A 24 10.60 8.33 13.41
C GLN A 24 9.72 7.63 14.43
N GLN A 25 8.43 7.90 14.40
CA GLN A 25 7.47 7.21 15.27
C GLN A 25 7.35 5.75 14.85
N GLN A 26 6.82 4.92 15.74
CA GLN A 26 6.44 3.56 15.43
C GLN A 26 5.00 3.31 15.84
N VAL A 27 4.23 2.69 14.96
CA VAL A 27 2.79 2.49 15.18
C VAL A 27 2.43 1.03 14.89
N ASN A 28 2.22 0.24 15.93
CA ASN A 28 1.86 -1.18 15.79
C ASN A 28 0.35 -1.35 15.87
N TYR A 29 -0.21 -2.24 15.05
CA TYR A 29 -1.64 -2.44 14.88
C TYR A 29 -2.05 -3.88 15.14
N LYS A 30 -3.15 -4.05 15.88
CA LYS A 30 -3.91 -5.30 15.93
C LYS A 30 -5.35 -4.99 15.56
N ILE A 31 -5.82 -5.54 14.43
CA ILE A 31 -7.13 -5.23 13.89
C ILE A 31 -7.94 -6.51 13.71
N ASN A 32 -9.16 -6.51 14.22
CA ASN A 32 -10.14 -7.54 13.92
C ASN A 32 -11.27 -6.91 13.13
N VAL A 33 -11.51 -7.40 11.92
CA VAL A 33 -12.52 -6.83 11.02
C VAL A 33 -13.41 -7.92 10.46
N THR A 34 -14.71 -7.61 10.32
CA THR A 34 -15.70 -8.49 9.71
C THR A 34 -16.32 -7.80 8.51
N LEU A 35 -16.27 -8.47 7.36
CA LEU A 35 -16.96 -8.07 6.13
C LEU A 35 -18.40 -8.57 6.15
N ASN A 36 -19.33 -7.66 5.92
CA ASN A 36 -20.70 -7.99 5.53
C ASN A 36 -20.87 -7.75 4.04
N ASP A 37 -20.92 -8.83 3.25
CA ASP A 37 -21.02 -8.78 1.79
C ASP A 37 -22.46 -8.59 1.26
N GLN A 38 -23.45 -8.42 2.15
CA GLN A 38 -24.82 -8.13 1.78
C GLN A 38 -25.09 -6.62 1.74
N ASN A 39 -24.49 -5.90 2.67
CA ASN A 39 -24.64 -4.44 2.75
C ASN A 39 -23.32 -3.70 2.54
N HIS A 40 -22.30 -4.39 2.02
CA HIS A 40 -20.97 -3.83 1.68
C HIS A 40 -20.37 -3.01 2.82
N SER A 41 -20.19 -3.63 3.99
CA SER A 41 -19.69 -2.90 5.15
C SER A 41 -18.64 -3.68 5.93
N LEU A 42 -17.81 -2.94 6.68
CA LEU A 42 -16.87 -3.48 7.64
C LEU A 42 -17.26 -3.06 9.05
N LYS A 43 -17.15 -3.99 9.99
CA LYS A 43 -17.11 -3.69 11.43
C LYS A 43 -15.76 -4.10 11.97
N GLY A 44 -15.05 -3.13 12.54
CA GLY A 44 -13.70 -3.32 13.05
C GLY A 44 -13.56 -2.98 14.52
N LEU A 45 -12.58 -3.64 15.13
CA LEU A 45 -12.00 -3.28 16.42
C LEU A 45 -10.49 -3.18 16.21
N GLU A 46 -9.92 -2.03 16.51
CA GLU A 46 -8.51 -1.73 16.36
C GLU A 46 -7.86 -1.47 17.71
N GLU A 47 -6.67 -2.05 17.91
CA GLU A 47 -5.76 -1.74 19.00
C GLU A 47 -4.46 -1.23 18.40
N ILE A 48 -4.05 -0.02 18.79
CA ILE A 48 -2.83 0.64 18.35
C ILE A 48 -1.87 0.75 19.54
N GLU A 49 -0.61 0.38 19.34
CA GLU A 49 0.49 0.80 20.23
C GLU A 49 1.27 1.88 19.50
N TYR A 50 1.14 3.13 19.97
CA TYR A 50 1.88 4.28 19.44
C TYR A 50 3.09 4.56 20.34
N ILE A 51 4.29 4.60 19.74
CA ILE A 51 5.57 4.83 20.42
C ILE A 51 6.08 6.21 20.03
N ASN A 52 6.19 7.11 20.99
CA ASN A 52 6.70 8.46 20.79
C ASN A 52 8.23 8.48 20.84
N ASN A 53 8.86 8.37 19.69
CA ASN A 53 10.33 8.46 19.54
C ASN A 53 10.81 9.92 19.37
N SER A 54 9.90 10.89 19.34
CA SER A 54 10.26 12.30 19.23
C SER A 54 10.80 12.86 20.56
N PRO A 55 11.52 13.98 20.53
CA PRO A 55 11.93 14.69 21.75
C PRO A 55 10.79 15.46 22.41
N ASP A 56 9.59 15.48 21.80
CA ASP A 56 8.48 16.31 22.22
C ASP A 56 7.45 15.52 23.04
N GLN A 57 6.79 16.19 23.97
CA GLN A 57 5.63 15.67 24.68
C GLN A 57 4.37 15.88 23.83
N LEU A 58 3.62 14.80 23.54
CA LEU A 58 2.43 14.84 22.73
C LEU A 58 1.17 14.84 23.60
N SER A 59 0.35 15.88 23.50
CA SER A 59 -0.94 15.98 24.21
C SER A 59 -2.14 15.51 23.37
N PHE A 60 -1.93 15.27 22.10
CA PHE A 60 -2.92 14.76 21.15
C PHE A 60 -2.21 14.01 20.02
N LEU A 61 -2.97 13.21 19.27
CA LEU A 61 -2.55 12.60 18.02
C LEU A 61 -3.55 12.96 16.92
N TRP A 62 -3.07 13.27 15.72
CA TRP A 62 -3.91 13.36 14.54
C TRP A 62 -4.15 11.99 13.95
N PHE A 63 -5.34 11.76 13.42
CA PHE A 63 -5.73 10.54 12.73
C PHE A 63 -6.32 10.86 11.37
N HIS A 64 -6.02 10.02 10.41
CA HIS A 64 -6.68 9.97 9.11
C HIS A 64 -7.87 8.99 9.15
N LEU A 65 -8.98 9.43 8.59
CA LEU A 65 -10.19 8.64 8.33
C LEU A 65 -10.45 8.68 6.83
N TRP A 66 -9.53 8.11 6.06
CA TRP A 66 -9.43 8.28 4.61
C TRP A 66 -10.74 8.04 3.85
N GLN A 67 -11.58 7.08 4.30
CA GLN A 67 -12.88 6.79 3.66
C GLN A 67 -13.84 7.98 3.68
N ASN A 68 -13.72 8.88 4.65
CA ASN A 68 -14.55 10.10 4.71
C ASN A 68 -14.23 11.11 3.59
N ALA A 69 -13.09 10.95 2.89
CA ALA A 69 -12.75 11.80 1.74
C ALA A 69 -13.74 11.65 0.59
N TYR A 70 -14.39 10.49 0.47
CA TYR A 70 -15.35 10.23 -0.60
C TYR A 70 -16.76 10.73 -0.27
N LYS A 71 -17.11 10.92 1.00
CA LYS A 71 -18.45 11.06 1.56
C LYS A 71 -19.33 12.10 0.88
N ASN A 72 -18.77 13.24 0.43
CA ASN A 72 -19.53 14.31 -0.21
C ASN A 72 -18.67 15.23 -1.09
N ASP A 73 -19.31 16.20 -1.77
CA ASP A 73 -18.64 17.11 -2.71
C ASP A 73 -17.80 18.23 -2.02
N ASN A 74 -17.85 18.36 -0.70
CA ASN A 74 -17.15 19.40 0.04
C ASN A 74 -15.74 18.97 0.50
N THR A 75 -15.38 17.70 0.35
CA THR A 75 -14.07 17.17 0.71
C THR A 75 -12.96 17.71 -0.19
N ALA A 76 -11.71 17.65 0.27
CA ALA A 76 -10.54 18.05 -0.51
C ALA A 76 -10.42 17.16 -1.77
N PHE A 77 -10.64 15.86 -1.64
CA PHE A 77 -10.69 14.91 -2.74
C PHE A 77 -11.73 15.32 -3.80
N ALA A 78 -13.00 15.49 -3.41
CA ALA A 78 -14.05 15.82 -4.34
C ALA A 78 -13.80 17.17 -5.05
N LYS A 79 -13.28 18.17 -4.34
CA LYS A 79 -12.89 19.46 -4.92
C LYS A 79 -11.75 19.33 -5.92
N GLN A 80 -10.76 18.45 -5.64
CA GLN A 80 -9.66 18.22 -6.57
C GLN A 80 -10.16 17.54 -7.84
N VAL A 81 -10.93 16.46 -7.73
CA VAL A 81 -11.49 15.74 -8.86
C VAL A 81 -12.41 16.63 -9.70
N SER A 82 -13.19 17.50 -9.07
CA SER A 82 -14.16 18.40 -9.75
C SER A 82 -13.54 19.64 -10.39
N ARG A 83 -12.21 19.74 -10.48
CA ARG A 83 -11.55 20.89 -11.14
C ARG A 83 -11.88 21.02 -12.63
N ASP A 84 -12.29 19.93 -13.25
CA ASP A 84 -12.78 19.92 -14.62
C ASP A 84 -14.13 19.21 -14.76
N LYS A 85 -14.73 19.32 -15.96
CA LYS A 85 -16.02 18.73 -16.26
C LYS A 85 -15.97 17.20 -16.22
N LYS A 86 -14.89 16.57 -16.70
CA LYS A 86 -14.74 15.12 -16.75
C LYS A 86 -14.75 14.53 -15.35
N GLY A 87 -13.99 15.12 -14.44
CA GLY A 87 -13.94 14.72 -13.03
C GLY A 87 -15.28 14.92 -12.31
N THR A 88 -15.94 16.08 -12.55
CA THR A 88 -17.28 16.36 -12.01
C THR A 88 -18.31 15.33 -12.49
N ASP A 89 -18.32 15.00 -13.78
CA ASP A 89 -19.24 14.02 -14.34
C ASP A 89 -18.93 12.60 -13.87
N ARG A 90 -17.67 12.30 -13.56
CA ARG A 90 -17.25 11.03 -12.96
C ARG A 90 -17.78 10.89 -11.53
N LEU A 91 -17.59 11.89 -10.66
CA LEU A 91 -18.11 11.85 -9.29
C LEU A 91 -19.61 11.67 -9.20
N LYS A 92 -20.38 12.24 -10.14
CA LYS A 92 -21.83 12.10 -10.20
C LYS A 92 -22.30 10.67 -10.51
N LYS A 93 -21.44 9.81 -11.06
CA LYS A 93 -21.77 8.41 -11.33
C LYS A 93 -21.85 7.55 -10.06
N PHE A 94 -21.09 7.93 -9.01
CA PHE A 94 -21.08 7.20 -7.76
C PHE A 94 -22.31 7.56 -6.92
N LYS A 95 -23.19 6.60 -6.72
CA LYS A 95 -24.42 6.74 -5.90
C LYS A 95 -24.10 6.57 -4.44
N ASP A 96 -23.25 5.58 -4.14
CA ASP A 96 -22.74 5.30 -2.82
C ASP A 96 -21.25 5.62 -2.78
N ARG A 97 -20.86 6.53 -1.86
CA ARG A 97 -19.47 6.99 -1.71
C ARG A 97 -18.82 6.50 -0.42
N GLY A 98 -19.58 5.81 0.41
CA GLY A 98 -19.12 5.28 1.66
C GLY A 98 -18.63 6.32 2.68
N TYR A 99 -18.25 5.81 3.84
CA TYR A 99 -17.68 6.60 4.95
C TYR A 99 -17.09 5.68 6.02
N ILE A 100 -16.41 6.28 6.99
CA ILE A 100 -15.98 5.62 8.23
C ILE A 100 -16.51 6.41 9.43
N ASP A 101 -17.09 5.67 10.41
CA ASP A 101 -17.58 6.24 11.67
C ASP A 101 -17.57 5.23 12.83
N SER A 102 -18.44 5.45 13.83
CA SER A 102 -18.60 4.58 15.02
C SER A 102 -17.33 4.45 15.85
N LEU A 103 -16.54 5.52 15.90
CA LEU A 103 -15.30 5.56 16.67
C LEU A 103 -15.60 5.70 18.16
N ASP A 104 -14.97 4.86 18.99
CA ASP A 104 -15.06 4.90 20.45
C ASP A 104 -13.67 4.73 21.07
N PHE A 105 -12.91 5.83 21.10
CA PHE A 105 -11.54 5.81 21.56
C PHE A 105 -11.39 5.61 23.06
N VAL A 106 -10.55 4.65 23.41
CA VAL A 106 -10.07 4.37 24.77
C VAL A 106 -8.55 4.40 24.75
N VAL A 107 -7.93 5.24 25.57
CA VAL A 107 -6.48 5.43 25.63
C VAL A 107 -6.00 5.00 27.02
N ASP A 108 -5.14 3.96 27.09
CA ASP A 108 -4.67 3.33 28.34
C ASP A 108 -5.82 3.02 29.33
N GLY A 109 -6.97 2.54 28.81
CA GLY A 109 -8.15 2.21 29.60
C GLY A 109 -9.05 3.39 29.96
N VAL A 110 -8.71 4.61 29.57
CA VAL A 110 -9.51 5.81 29.82
C VAL A 110 -10.21 6.23 28.53
N LYS A 111 -11.52 6.51 28.60
CA LYS A 111 -12.27 7.06 27.47
C LYS A 111 -11.68 8.40 27.04
N ALA A 112 -11.41 8.54 25.74
CA ALA A 112 -10.85 9.76 25.16
C ALA A 112 -11.82 10.40 24.17
N THR A 113 -11.70 11.71 24.03
CA THR A 113 -12.50 12.51 23.09
C THR A 113 -11.67 12.86 21.86
N TYR A 114 -12.34 13.11 20.75
CA TYR A 114 -11.70 13.62 19.54
C TYR A 114 -12.46 14.81 18.95
N GLU A 115 -11.75 15.61 18.20
CA GLU A 115 -12.26 16.76 17.46
C GLU A 115 -12.10 16.49 15.96
N THR A 116 -13.14 16.76 15.17
CA THR A 116 -13.03 16.70 13.70
C THR A 116 -12.33 17.96 13.21
N ASP A 117 -11.42 17.83 12.26
CA ASP A 117 -10.82 18.99 11.60
C ASP A 117 -11.91 19.78 10.86
N PRO A 118 -12.02 21.08 11.09
CA PRO A 118 -13.11 21.88 10.53
C PRO A 118 -13.03 22.05 9.01
N LYS A 119 -11.85 21.77 8.41
CA LYS A 119 -11.62 21.87 6.95
C LYS A 119 -11.70 20.53 6.25
N ASN A 120 -11.31 19.45 6.95
CA ASN A 120 -11.12 18.13 6.36
C ASN A 120 -11.82 17.07 7.23
N ILE A 121 -13.00 16.62 6.81
CA ILE A 121 -13.81 15.64 7.57
C ILE A 121 -13.17 14.24 7.66
N ASP A 122 -12.14 13.98 6.87
CA ASP A 122 -11.31 12.78 6.86
C ASP A 122 -10.07 12.90 7.77
N VAL A 123 -10.04 13.92 8.65
CA VAL A 123 -8.98 14.15 9.64
C VAL A 123 -9.61 14.46 10.99
N ILE A 124 -9.14 13.77 12.03
CA ILE A 124 -9.57 14.01 13.43
C ILE A 124 -8.36 14.18 14.34
N LYS A 125 -8.58 14.86 15.46
CA LYS A 125 -7.59 15.08 16.52
C LYS A 125 -8.03 14.36 17.79
N LEU A 126 -7.36 13.27 18.12
CA LEU A 126 -7.57 12.50 19.35
C LEU A 126 -6.87 13.22 20.52
N ILE A 127 -7.61 13.59 21.55
CA ILE A 127 -7.07 14.23 22.74
C ILE A 127 -6.61 13.13 23.72
N LEU A 128 -5.33 13.12 24.07
CA LEU A 128 -4.79 12.15 25.02
C LEU A 128 -5.18 12.52 26.45
N PRO A 129 -5.73 11.59 27.26
CA PRO A 129 -6.06 11.85 28.68
C PRO A 129 -4.85 12.27 29.53
N LYS A 130 -3.66 11.82 29.13
CA LYS A 130 -2.36 12.23 29.67
C LYS A 130 -1.40 12.48 28.52
N PRO A 131 -0.60 13.54 28.57
CA PRO A 131 0.43 13.79 27.57
C PRO A 131 1.43 12.63 27.50
N LEU A 132 1.78 12.21 26.28
CA LEU A 132 2.72 11.13 25.98
C LEU A 132 4.14 11.70 25.95
N SER A 133 4.95 11.32 26.92
CA SER A 133 6.34 11.79 27.05
C SER A 133 7.25 11.20 25.95
N PRO A 134 8.40 11.84 25.65
CA PRO A 134 9.45 11.27 24.82
C PRO A 134 9.85 9.87 25.26
N GLY A 135 10.05 8.95 24.32
CA GLY A 135 10.43 7.56 24.57
C GLY A 135 9.34 6.68 25.20
N SER A 136 8.14 7.24 25.45
CA SER A 136 7.03 6.50 26.03
C SER A 136 6.09 5.95 24.94
N LYS A 137 5.24 5.02 25.34
CA LYS A 137 4.22 4.45 24.46
C LYS A 137 2.83 4.53 25.07
N VAL A 138 1.81 4.51 24.24
CA VAL A 138 0.40 4.54 24.64
C VAL A 138 -0.37 3.47 23.86
N LYS A 139 -1.35 2.84 24.52
CA LYS A 139 -2.28 1.90 23.89
C LYS A 139 -3.60 2.59 23.61
N ILE A 140 -4.01 2.56 22.36
CA ILE A 140 -5.26 3.17 21.87
C ILE A 140 -6.13 2.04 21.34
N LYS A 141 -7.41 2.04 21.73
CA LYS A 141 -8.42 1.13 21.18
C LYS A 141 -9.56 1.95 20.63
N THR A 142 -10.10 1.51 19.50
CA THR A 142 -11.34 2.06 18.96
C THR A 142 -12.11 1.00 18.18
N SER A 143 -13.45 1.04 18.26
CA SER A 143 -14.29 0.44 17.25
C SER A 143 -14.34 1.35 16.03
N PHE A 144 -14.72 0.79 14.89
CA PHE A 144 -15.05 1.55 13.70
C PHE A 144 -16.01 0.78 12.78
N TYR A 145 -16.75 1.52 11.99
CA TYR A 145 -17.62 1.01 10.94
C TYR A 145 -17.25 1.68 9.63
N VAL A 146 -17.12 0.90 8.56
CA VAL A 146 -16.92 1.41 7.20
C VAL A 146 -18.11 1.01 6.35
N ASP A 147 -18.75 1.98 5.75
CA ASP A 147 -19.64 1.80 4.61
C ASP A 147 -18.76 1.79 3.37
N ILE A 148 -18.65 0.62 2.70
CA ILE A 148 -17.71 0.44 1.59
C ILE A 148 -18.34 1.04 0.35
N PRO A 149 -17.72 2.05 -0.29
CA PRO A 149 -18.29 2.67 -1.49
C PRO A 149 -18.30 1.72 -2.69
N GLU A 150 -19.11 2.04 -3.71
CA GLU A 150 -18.78 1.59 -5.07
C GLU A 150 -17.34 2.02 -5.37
N TYR A 151 -16.60 1.20 -6.15
CA TYR A 151 -15.17 1.40 -6.34
C TYR A 151 -14.82 2.81 -6.82
N ILE A 152 -14.19 3.57 -5.96
CA ILE A 152 -13.78 4.96 -6.19
C ILE A 152 -12.32 5.15 -5.80
N SER A 153 -11.54 5.81 -6.64
CA SER A 153 -10.09 6.00 -6.43
C SER A 153 -9.37 4.65 -6.24
N ARG A 154 -8.96 4.30 -5.03
CA ARG A 154 -8.19 3.08 -4.72
C ARG A 154 -8.93 2.11 -3.79
N SER A 155 -10.20 2.38 -3.46
CA SER A 155 -10.94 1.57 -2.48
C SER A 155 -12.39 1.38 -2.89
N GLY A 156 -12.99 0.30 -2.43
CA GLY A 156 -14.41 0.05 -2.61
C GLY A 156 -14.75 -1.36 -3.04
N HIS A 157 -15.95 -1.54 -3.55
CA HIS A 157 -16.43 -2.80 -4.09
C HIS A 157 -16.97 -2.64 -5.52
N ASN A 158 -16.88 -3.72 -6.28
CA ASN A 158 -17.60 -3.91 -7.53
C ASN A 158 -18.39 -5.22 -7.40
N GLU A 159 -19.72 -5.12 -7.24
CA GLU A 159 -20.52 -6.25 -6.78
C GLU A 159 -19.93 -6.85 -5.48
N GLN A 160 -19.53 -8.12 -5.49
CA GLN A 160 -18.90 -8.82 -4.36
C GLN A 160 -17.39 -9.01 -4.55
N SER A 161 -16.74 -8.16 -5.32
CA SER A 161 -15.30 -8.01 -5.39
C SER A 161 -14.87 -6.80 -4.56
N TYR A 162 -13.98 -6.98 -3.62
CA TYR A 162 -13.60 -5.97 -2.61
C TYR A 162 -12.14 -5.59 -2.71
N MET A 163 -11.89 -4.27 -2.73
CA MET A 163 -10.58 -3.66 -2.59
C MET A 163 -10.60 -2.78 -1.35
N ILE A 164 -10.03 -3.28 -0.28
CA ILE A 164 -10.10 -2.65 1.04
C ILE A 164 -8.75 -1.99 1.34
N CYS A 165 -8.69 -0.72 0.98
CA CYS A 165 -7.52 0.13 1.08
C CYS A 165 -7.84 1.40 1.86
N GLN A 166 -6.89 1.94 2.63
CA GLN A 166 -7.07 3.11 3.50
C GLN A 166 -8.33 3.02 4.39
N TRP A 167 -8.58 1.86 4.99
CA TRP A 167 -9.87 1.42 5.51
C TRP A 167 -10.02 1.50 7.04
N TYR A 168 -8.94 1.78 7.76
CA TYR A 168 -8.91 1.83 9.22
C TYR A 168 -8.46 3.21 9.72
N PRO A 169 -8.80 3.61 10.96
CA PRO A 169 -8.30 4.84 11.56
C PRO A 169 -6.78 4.79 11.69
N LYS A 170 -6.05 5.73 11.09
CA LYS A 170 -4.59 5.70 11.01
C LYS A 170 -3.98 6.96 11.62
N PRO A 171 -3.07 6.87 12.62
CA PRO A 171 -2.33 8.03 13.10
C PRO A 171 -1.58 8.72 11.98
N ALA A 172 -1.64 10.04 11.95
CA ALA A 172 -0.83 10.85 11.05
C ALA A 172 0.62 10.88 11.53
N VAL A 173 1.55 11.01 10.60
CA VAL A 173 2.97 11.11 10.93
C VAL A 173 3.26 12.40 11.70
N TYR A 174 4.06 12.26 12.75
CA TYR A 174 4.70 13.37 13.45
C TYR A 174 6.20 13.24 13.29
N ASP A 175 6.82 14.20 12.60
CA ASP A 175 8.25 14.25 12.36
C ASP A 175 8.85 15.61 12.80
N ARG A 176 10.12 15.85 12.51
CA ARG A 176 10.82 17.10 12.85
C ARG A 176 10.20 18.37 12.25
N LYS A 177 9.27 18.24 11.29
CA LYS A 177 8.50 19.35 10.71
C LYS A 177 7.14 19.54 11.37
N GLY A 178 6.78 18.65 12.33
CA GLY A 178 5.49 18.64 13.01
C GLY A 178 4.55 17.57 12.46
N TRP A 179 3.25 17.78 12.65
CA TRP A 179 2.19 16.89 12.22
C TRP A 179 1.91 17.00 10.72
N HIS A 180 1.77 15.84 10.06
CA HIS A 180 1.37 15.73 8.66
C HIS A 180 -0.09 15.26 8.51
N ALA A 181 -1.00 15.98 9.15
CA ALA A 181 -2.44 15.72 9.15
C ALA A 181 -3.10 16.34 7.89
N PHE A 182 -2.90 15.73 6.72
CA PHE A 182 -3.44 16.21 5.46
C PHE A 182 -4.65 15.38 5.00
N PRO A 183 -5.58 15.95 4.21
CA PRO A 183 -6.71 15.22 3.68
C PRO A 183 -6.31 14.28 2.56
N TYR A 184 -7.13 13.27 2.29
CA TYR A 184 -7.02 12.43 1.10
C TYR A 184 -7.19 13.25 -0.18
N LEU A 185 -6.37 12.97 -1.18
CA LEU A 185 -6.47 13.55 -2.52
C LEU A 185 -6.46 12.45 -3.59
N ASP A 186 -7.05 12.71 -4.75
CA ASP A 186 -6.97 11.85 -5.93
C ASP A 186 -5.54 11.84 -6.51
N GLN A 187 -4.95 13.01 -6.58
CA GLN A 187 -3.56 13.20 -6.97
C GLN A 187 -2.75 13.65 -5.76
N GLY A 188 -1.99 12.75 -5.21
CA GLY A 188 -1.16 12.97 -4.02
C GLY A 188 -1.11 11.73 -3.15
N GLU A 189 0.07 11.17 -3.02
CA GLU A 189 0.32 9.94 -2.31
C GLU A 189 0.30 10.13 -0.78
N PHE A 190 0.65 9.11 -0.04
CA PHE A 190 0.50 9.04 1.41
C PHE A 190 1.82 9.34 2.13
N TYR A 191 1.76 9.38 3.44
CA TYR A 191 2.91 9.42 4.33
C TYR A 191 2.53 8.72 5.62
N SER A 192 3.30 7.71 6.02
CA SER A 192 2.97 6.84 7.14
C SER A 192 4.21 6.43 7.91
N ASP A 193 4.05 6.22 9.22
CA ASP A 193 5.07 5.64 10.08
C ASP A 193 5.10 4.11 9.90
N PHE A 194 6.27 3.51 10.18
CA PHE A 194 6.40 2.06 10.22
C PHE A 194 5.69 1.43 11.40
N GLY A 195 5.20 0.22 11.18
CA GLY A 195 4.64 -0.59 12.24
C GLY A 195 4.52 -2.06 11.88
N ASN A 196 4.11 -2.84 12.89
CA ASN A 196 3.74 -4.22 12.73
C ASN A 196 2.22 -4.34 12.70
N PHE A 197 1.71 -5.19 11.82
CA PHE A 197 0.28 -5.45 11.68
C PHE A 197 -0.04 -6.90 12.01
N ASP A 198 -1.05 -7.10 12.85
CA ASP A 198 -1.70 -8.38 13.16
C ASP A 198 -3.19 -8.22 12.85
N VAL A 199 -3.60 -8.64 11.65
CA VAL A 199 -4.94 -8.36 11.12
C VAL A 199 -5.71 -9.66 10.95
N THR A 200 -6.88 -9.76 11.60
CA THR A 200 -7.82 -10.86 11.44
C THR A 200 -9.03 -10.39 10.63
N ILE A 201 -9.23 -11.00 9.46
CA ILE A 201 -10.31 -10.72 8.53
C ILE A 201 -11.33 -11.85 8.60
N THR A 202 -12.57 -11.55 9.01
CA THR A 202 -13.69 -12.50 9.06
C THR A 202 -14.66 -12.20 7.93
N LEU A 203 -15.00 -13.22 7.12
CA LEU A 203 -15.82 -13.05 5.91
C LEU A 203 -16.46 -14.41 5.53
N PRO A 204 -17.43 -14.44 4.58
CA PRO A 204 -17.94 -15.70 4.05
C PRO A 204 -16.83 -16.60 3.52
N SER A 205 -16.93 -17.90 3.78
CA SER A 205 -15.84 -18.87 3.56
C SER A 205 -15.45 -19.07 2.10
N ASN A 206 -16.31 -18.70 1.16
CA ASN A 206 -16.07 -18.86 -0.28
C ASN A 206 -15.23 -17.74 -0.91
N TYR A 207 -14.81 -16.73 -0.15
CA TYR A 207 -13.88 -15.71 -0.63
C TYR A 207 -12.44 -16.21 -0.63
N ILE A 208 -11.69 -15.79 -1.66
CA ILE A 208 -10.23 -15.84 -1.69
C ILE A 208 -9.74 -14.46 -1.26
N VAL A 209 -8.70 -14.41 -0.40
CA VAL A 209 -8.17 -13.16 0.13
C VAL A 209 -6.68 -13.07 -0.16
N GLY A 210 -6.26 -11.98 -0.83
CA GLY A 210 -4.88 -11.53 -0.88
C GLY A 210 -4.71 -10.31 0.03
N ALA A 211 -3.64 -10.24 0.82
CA ALA A 211 -3.42 -9.14 1.75
C ALA A 211 -1.93 -8.84 1.97
N THR A 212 -1.64 -7.65 2.49
CA THR A 212 -0.33 -7.30 3.02
C THR A 212 0.13 -8.33 4.06
N GLY A 213 1.35 -8.83 3.94
CA GLY A 213 1.95 -9.76 4.89
C GLY A 213 1.69 -11.23 4.60
N ILE A 214 1.86 -12.06 5.62
CA ILE A 214 1.83 -13.52 5.53
C ILE A 214 0.55 -14.05 6.17
N LEU A 215 -0.20 -14.88 5.44
CA LEU A 215 -1.32 -15.63 5.97
C LEU A 215 -0.84 -16.66 7.01
N GLN A 216 -1.40 -16.59 8.21
CA GLN A 216 -1.02 -17.45 9.34
C GLN A 216 -1.84 -18.75 9.42
N ASN A 217 -2.95 -18.84 8.70
CA ASN A 217 -3.80 -20.03 8.65
C ASN A 217 -3.15 -21.11 7.76
N ALA A 218 -2.44 -22.05 8.35
CA ALA A 218 -1.58 -23.01 7.66
C ALA A 218 -2.32 -23.83 6.58
N ASP A 219 -3.54 -24.30 6.89
CA ASP A 219 -4.33 -25.09 5.94
C ASP A 219 -4.80 -24.27 4.74
N GLU A 220 -5.25 -23.05 4.97
CA GLU A 220 -5.66 -22.11 3.91
C GLU A 220 -4.46 -21.73 3.03
N LEU A 221 -3.32 -21.36 3.64
CA LEU A 221 -2.08 -21.05 2.93
C LEU A 221 -1.61 -22.24 2.09
N LYS A 222 -1.66 -23.46 2.64
CA LYS A 222 -1.32 -24.66 1.91
C LYS A 222 -2.24 -24.85 0.70
N GLN A 223 -3.54 -24.66 0.87
CA GLN A 223 -4.50 -24.77 -0.23
C GLN A 223 -4.21 -23.71 -1.32
N TYR A 224 -3.91 -22.46 -0.94
CA TYR A 224 -3.55 -21.40 -1.90
C TYR A 224 -2.30 -21.77 -2.70
N LYS A 225 -1.27 -22.29 -2.03
CA LYS A 225 -0.03 -22.75 -2.67
C LYS A 225 -0.27 -23.93 -3.61
N ASP A 226 -1.02 -24.93 -3.16
CA ASP A 226 -1.33 -26.14 -3.94
C ASP A 226 -2.14 -25.81 -5.20
N ILE A 227 -3.14 -24.92 -5.11
CA ILE A 227 -3.95 -24.46 -6.23
C ILE A 227 -3.10 -23.58 -7.15
N GLY A 228 -2.38 -22.63 -6.58
CA GLY A 228 -1.59 -21.67 -7.33
C GLY A 228 -0.51 -22.32 -8.18
N SER A 229 0.23 -23.29 -7.64
CA SER A 229 1.24 -24.06 -8.39
C SER A 229 0.62 -24.86 -9.55
N LYS A 230 -0.55 -25.46 -9.36
CA LYS A 230 -1.27 -26.15 -10.44
C LYS A 230 -1.70 -25.18 -11.54
N ASN A 231 -2.14 -23.98 -11.17
CA ASN A 231 -2.57 -22.95 -12.11
C ASN A 231 -1.41 -22.36 -12.91
N VAL A 232 -0.20 -22.28 -12.34
CA VAL A 232 1.02 -21.93 -13.08
C VAL A 232 1.37 -23.02 -14.07
N ALA A 233 1.37 -24.29 -13.65
CA ALA A 233 1.70 -25.43 -14.52
C ALA A 233 0.69 -25.67 -15.66
N ALA A 234 -0.57 -25.23 -15.48
CA ALA A 234 -1.63 -25.44 -16.47
C ALA A 234 -1.49 -24.57 -17.73
N ASP A 235 -0.65 -23.55 -17.71
CA ASP A 235 -0.33 -22.64 -18.84
C ASP A 235 -1.57 -22.14 -19.65
N SER A 236 -2.76 -22.25 -19.09
CA SER A 236 -3.99 -21.76 -19.72
C SER A 236 -5.09 -21.48 -18.70
N ARG A 237 -5.99 -20.52 -19.03
CA ARG A 237 -7.18 -20.20 -18.23
C ARG A 237 -8.22 -21.32 -18.21
N LYS A 238 -8.25 -22.16 -19.24
CA LYS A 238 -9.29 -23.17 -19.42
C LYS A 238 -9.20 -24.33 -18.45
N ASN A 239 -8.04 -24.53 -17.80
CA ASN A 239 -7.76 -25.65 -16.92
C ASN A 239 -7.38 -25.20 -15.50
N THR A 240 -7.81 -24.00 -15.07
CA THR A 240 -7.54 -23.51 -13.72
C THR A 240 -8.25 -24.34 -12.67
N VAL A 241 -7.55 -24.62 -11.58
CA VAL A 241 -8.11 -25.26 -10.39
C VAL A 241 -8.75 -24.16 -9.53
N SER A 242 -10.04 -24.34 -9.23
CA SER A 242 -10.78 -23.40 -8.40
C SER A 242 -10.53 -23.64 -6.90
N TYR A 243 -10.68 -22.59 -6.13
CA TYR A 243 -10.68 -22.66 -4.68
C TYR A 243 -11.87 -23.49 -4.16
N VAL A 244 -11.60 -24.32 -3.17
CA VAL A 244 -12.63 -25.12 -2.49
C VAL A 244 -12.91 -24.51 -1.12
N ALA A 245 -14.09 -23.88 -0.99
CA ALA A 245 -14.49 -23.28 0.26
C ALA A 245 -14.60 -24.32 1.40
N PRO A 246 -14.22 -23.98 2.64
CA PRO A 246 -14.51 -24.78 3.81
C PRO A 246 -16.02 -25.03 3.98
N SER A 247 -16.39 -26.09 4.69
CA SER A 247 -17.80 -26.40 4.98
C SER A 247 -18.48 -25.37 5.90
N ALA A 248 -17.71 -24.62 6.68
CA ALA A 248 -18.21 -23.50 7.47
C ALA A 248 -18.69 -22.36 6.58
N SER A 249 -19.77 -21.68 6.96
CA SER A 249 -20.31 -20.52 6.21
C SER A 249 -19.42 -19.28 6.30
N ILE A 250 -18.63 -19.17 7.35
CA ILE A 250 -17.74 -18.04 7.67
C ILE A 250 -16.36 -18.57 7.99
N LYS A 251 -15.32 -17.86 7.60
CA LYS A 251 -13.92 -18.11 7.98
C LYS A 251 -13.27 -16.84 8.51
N SER A 252 -12.22 -17.03 9.31
CA SER A 252 -11.35 -15.93 9.77
C SER A 252 -9.91 -16.22 9.33
N LEU A 253 -9.31 -15.27 8.66
CA LEU A 253 -7.95 -15.33 8.15
C LEU A 253 -7.09 -14.31 8.91
N ASN A 254 -5.98 -14.75 9.46
CA ASN A 254 -5.04 -13.88 10.15
C ASN A 254 -3.81 -13.62 9.27
N TYR A 255 -3.49 -12.36 9.06
CA TYR A 255 -2.30 -11.90 8.33
C TYR A 255 -1.37 -11.13 9.27
N LYS A 256 -0.07 -11.35 9.11
CA LYS A 256 0.96 -10.60 9.84
C LYS A 256 1.95 -9.97 8.88
N ALA A 257 2.24 -8.70 9.14
CA ALA A 257 3.27 -7.95 8.44
C ALA A 257 4.13 -7.20 9.45
N GLU A 258 5.42 -7.19 9.24
CA GLU A 258 6.37 -6.53 10.13
C GLU A 258 7.06 -5.39 9.39
N ASN A 259 7.20 -4.27 10.09
CA ASN A 259 7.94 -3.11 9.62
C ASN A 259 7.45 -2.60 8.25
N VAL A 260 6.15 -2.35 8.14
CA VAL A 260 5.48 -1.82 6.94
C VAL A 260 4.71 -0.54 7.26
N VAL A 261 4.42 0.24 6.22
CA VAL A 261 3.78 1.56 6.34
C VAL A 261 2.27 1.52 6.21
N ASP A 262 1.70 0.44 5.66
CA ASP A 262 0.26 0.29 5.46
C ASP A 262 -0.17 -1.18 5.40
N PHE A 263 -1.48 -1.43 5.42
CA PHE A 263 -2.09 -2.74 5.28
C PHE A 263 -3.34 -2.67 4.39
N ALA A 264 -3.29 -3.32 3.25
CA ALA A 264 -4.42 -3.48 2.34
C ALA A 264 -4.79 -4.95 2.16
N TRP A 265 -6.05 -5.21 1.78
CA TRP A 265 -6.52 -6.55 1.45
C TRP A 265 -7.60 -6.53 0.38
N PHE A 266 -7.65 -7.61 -0.37
CA PHE A 266 -8.49 -7.81 -1.53
C PHE A 266 -9.22 -9.14 -1.39
N ALA A 267 -10.52 -9.17 -1.66
CA ALA A 267 -11.32 -10.37 -1.52
C ALA A 267 -12.28 -10.54 -2.68
N ASP A 268 -12.26 -11.70 -3.30
CA ASP A 268 -13.15 -12.06 -4.40
C ASP A 268 -13.46 -13.57 -4.36
N LYS A 269 -14.64 -13.94 -4.84
CA LYS A 269 -15.06 -15.35 -4.95
C LYS A 269 -14.54 -16.02 -6.23
N ASP A 270 -14.12 -15.22 -7.22
CA ASP A 270 -13.70 -15.65 -8.55
C ASP A 270 -12.20 -15.48 -8.82
N PHE A 271 -11.41 -15.14 -7.78
CA PHE A 271 -9.98 -15.06 -7.96
C PHE A 271 -9.37 -16.38 -8.39
N VAL A 272 -8.59 -16.34 -9.46
CA VAL A 272 -7.64 -17.39 -9.83
C VAL A 272 -6.34 -17.12 -9.10
N ILE A 273 -5.93 -18.02 -8.23
CA ILE A 273 -4.64 -17.95 -7.53
C ILE A 273 -3.56 -18.51 -8.42
N ARG A 274 -2.42 -17.84 -8.53
CA ARG A 274 -1.16 -18.40 -9.05
C ARG A 274 -0.08 -18.29 -8.00
N TYR A 275 0.80 -19.27 -7.93
CA TYR A 275 1.84 -19.34 -6.91
C TYR A 275 3.11 -19.99 -7.45
N ASP A 276 4.22 -19.38 -7.12
CA ASP A 276 5.57 -19.94 -7.24
C ASP A 276 6.46 -19.43 -6.08
N THR A 277 7.71 -19.81 -6.12
CA THR A 277 8.73 -19.34 -5.16
C THR A 277 9.90 -18.74 -5.91
N LEU A 278 10.35 -17.57 -5.46
CA LEU A 278 11.53 -16.91 -5.97
C LEU A 278 12.72 -17.10 -5.03
N LYS A 279 13.80 -17.69 -5.53
CA LYS A 279 15.08 -17.77 -4.84
C LYS A 279 15.91 -16.52 -5.15
N LEU A 280 16.24 -15.75 -4.11
CA LEU A 280 17.06 -14.57 -4.19
C LEU A 280 18.57 -14.90 -4.16
N ASN A 281 19.43 -13.92 -4.44
CA ASN A 281 20.88 -14.13 -4.55
C ASN A 281 21.53 -14.61 -3.25
N SER A 282 21.02 -14.20 -2.09
CA SER A 282 21.48 -14.69 -0.78
C SER A 282 21.14 -16.16 -0.52
N GLY A 283 20.25 -16.73 -1.32
CA GLY A 283 19.65 -18.05 -1.12
C GLY A 283 18.32 -18.00 -0.36
N LYS A 284 17.87 -16.83 0.11
CA LYS A 284 16.54 -16.64 0.67
C LYS A 284 15.48 -17.00 -0.37
N VAL A 285 14.47 -17.77 0.03
CA VAL A 285 13.32 -18.11 -0.81
C VAL A 285 12.12 -17.33 -0.31
N ILE A 286 11.46 -16.64 -1.21
CA ILE A 286 10.23 -15.88 -0.93
C ILE A 286 9.04 -16.48 -1.70
N ASP A 287 7.86 -16.32 -1.14
CA ASP A 287 6.60 -16.70 -1.81
C ASP A 287 6.21 -15.65 -2.86
N VAL A 288 5.72 -16.10 -4.01
CA VAL A 288 5.20 -15.25 -5.08
C VAL A 288 3.76 -15.63 -5.36
N PHE A 289 2.83 -14.70 -5.18
CA PHE A 289 1.41 -14.92 -5.49
C PHE A 289 0.89 -13.91 -6.48
N THR A 290 -0.05 -14.33 -7.33
CA THR A 290 -0.90 -13.41 -8.06
C THR A 290 -2.37 -13.85 -7.98
N TYR A 291 -3.25 -12.85 -7.91
CA TYR A 291 -4.71 -13.02 -7.84
C TYR A 291 -5.34 -12.26 -8.99
N HIS A 292 -6.08 -12.94 -9.85
CA HIS A 292 -6.73 -12.30 -10.99
C HIS A 292 -8.10 -12.89 -11.25
N HIS A 293 -8.98 -12.15 -11.92
CA HIS A 293 -10.31 -12.64 -12.24
C HIS A 293 -10.26 -13.69 -13.36
N SER A 294 -11.12 -14.71 -13.28
CA SER A 294 -11.19 -15.79 -14.28
C SER A 294 -11.51 -15.25 -15.67
N ASN A 295 -12.31 -14.21 -15.76
CA ASN A 295 -12.72 -13.49 -16.97
C ASN A 295 -11.99 -12.15 -17.19
N GLY A 296 -11.01 -11.78 -16.32
CA GLY A 296 -10.20 -10.57 -16.41
C GLY A 296 -9.24 -10.54 -17.61
N ASN A 297 -8.16 -9.79 -17.54
CA ASN A 297 -7.16 -9.70 -18.61
C ASN A 297 -6.44 -11.04 -18.81
N LYS A 298 -6.47 -11.57 -20.04
CA LYS A 298 -5.84 -12.86 -20.39
C LYS A 298 -4.32 -12.91 -20.13
N ASN A 299 -3.65 -11.75 -20.14
CA ASN A 299 -2.20 -11.65 -19.97
C ASN A 299 -1.74 -11.95 -18.53
N TRP A 300 -2.67 -12.00 -17.55
CA TRP A 300 -2.39 -12.43 -16.19
C TRP A 300 -1.92 -13.88 -16.08
N VAL A 301 -2.04 -14.69 -17.16
CA VAL A 301 -1.48 -16.03 -17.18
C VAL A 301 0.03 -16.04 -16.91
N ASN A 302 0.74 -14.98 -17.28
CA ASN A 302 2.18 -14.81 -17.10
C ASN A 302 2.54 -13.94 -15.88
N SER A 303 1.58 -13.56 -15.05
CA SER A 303 1.78 -12.59 -13.97
C SER A 303 2.83 -13.00 -12.93
N ILE A 304 3.03 -14.28 -12.68
CA ILE A 304 4.11 -14.77 -11.80
C ILE A 304 5.47 -14.36 -12.36
N GLU A 305 5.72 -14.58 -13.65
CA GLU A 305 6.97 -14.18 -14.32
C GLU A 305 7.21 -12.66 -14.16
N TYR A 306 6.17 -11.85 -14.35
CA TYR A 306 6.31 -10.39 -14.23
C TYR A 306 6.67 -9.95 -12.81
N VAL A 307 6.02 -10.51 -11.79
CA VAL A 307 6.34 -10.23 -10.38
C VAL A 307 7.77 -10.69 -10.04
N GLU A 308 8.17 -11.88 -10.49
CA GLU A 308 9.52 -12.39 -10.25
C GLU A 308 10.59 -11.56 -10.93
N ASP A 309 10.41 -11.22 -12.20
CA ASP A 309 11.39 -10.46 -12.99
C ASP A 309 11.53 -9.03 -12.46
N GLY A 310 10.42 -8.36 -12.12
CA GLY A 310 10.43 -7.07 -11.44
C GLY A 310 11.18 -7.13 -10.11
N THR A 311 10.88 -8.16 -9.28
CA THR A 311 11.54 -8.36 -7.99
C THR A 311 13.05 -8.61 -8.13
N LYS A 312 13.47 -9.42 -9.10
CA LYS A 312 14.89 -9.66 -9.42
C LYS A 312 15.60 -8.38 -9.87
N ALA A 313 14.97 -7.63 -10.78
CA ALA A 313 15.52 -6.39 -11.30
C ALA A 313 15.74 -5.37 -10.18
N TYR A 314 14.72 -5.06 -9.40
CA TYR A 314 14.82 -4.11 -8.30
C TYR A 314 15.75 -4.61 -7.18
N SER A 315 15.78 -5.91 -6.90
CA SER A 315 16.79 -6.48 -6.00
C SER A 315 18.22 -6.23 -6.48
N SER A 316 18.45 -6.19 -7.79
CA SER A 316 19.76 -5.88 -8.36
C SER A 316 20.10 -4.38 -8.31
N TYR A 317 19.09 -3.51 -8.32
CA TYR A 317 19.29 -2.04 -8.31
C TYR A 317 19.48 -1.49 -6.89
N PHE A 318 18.67 -1.96 -5.92
CA PHE A 318 18.54 -1.34 -4.60
C PHE A 318 18.92 -2.26 -3.43
N GLY A 319 19.29 -3.50 -3.70
CA GLY A 319 19.52 -4.52 -2.69
C GLY A 319 18.34 -5.50 -2.61
N GLU A 320 18.62 -6.65 -2.01
CA GLU A 320 17.73 -7.80 -2.03
C GLU A 320 16.36 -7.51 -1.38
N TYR A 321 15.29 -8.05 -1.98
CA TYR A 321 13.91 -7.90 -1.49
C TYR A 321 13.78 -8.31 0.00
N PRO A 322 13.35 -7.41 0.89
CA PRO A 322 13.44 -7.65 2.33
C PRO A 322 12.33 -8.55 2.87
N TYR A 323 11.17 -8.53 2.23
CA TYR A 323 9.98 -9.19 2.74
C TYR A 323 9.93 -10.69 2.38
N PRO A 324 9.08 -11.49 3.06
CA PRO A 324 8.96 -12.93 2.81
C PRO A 324 8.03 -13.31 1.68
N VAL A 325 7.21 -12.38 1.18
CA VAL A 325 6.23 -12.58 0.13
C VAL A 325 6.14 -11.35 -0.76
N VAL A 326 5.93 -11.56 -2.06
CA VAL A 326 5.60 -10.52 -3.03
C VAL A 326 4.36 -10.94 -3.81
N GLN A 327 3.40 -10.02 -3.97
CA GLN A 327 2.10 -10.35 -4.53
C GLN A 327 1.63 -9.26 -5.49
N ALA A 328 0.79 -9.64 -6.48
CA ALA A 328 0.06 -8.71 -7.32
C ALA A 328 -1.40 -9.15 -7.44
N VAL A 329 -2.34 -8.20 -7.41
CA VAL A 329 -3.77 -8.45 -7.52
C VAL A 329 -4.40 -7.63 -8.63
N GLU A 330 -5.22 -8.28 -9.47
CA GLU A 330 -6.04 -7.61 -10.49
C GLU A 330 -7.23 -6.94 -9.81
N GLY A 331 -7.29 -5.61 -9.89
CA GLY A 331 -8.45 -4.82 -9.52
C GLY A 331 -9.36 -4.53 -10.70
N PRO A 332 -10.54 -3.94 -10.46
CA PRO A 332 -11.45 -3.52 -11.52
C PRO A 332 -10.82 -2.38 -12.33
N LYS A 333 -11.38 -2.14 -13.52
CA LYS A 333 -10.99 -0.99 -14.32
C LYS A 333 -11.15 0.29 -13.52
N ASN A 334 -10.08 1.02 -13.37
CA ASN A 334 -10.07 2.33 -12.72
C ASN A 334 -9.64 3.41 -13.72
N GLU A 335 -10.46 4.46 -13.86
CA GLU A 335 -10.14 5.62 -14.69
C GLU A 335 -9.26 6.65 -13.93
N MET A 336 -8.99 6.41 -12.64
CA MET A 336 -8.31 7.34 -11.74
C MET A 336 -6.90 6.87 -11.35
N SER A 337 -6.58 5.57 -11.50
CA SER A 337 -5.28 4.99 -11.13
C SER A 337 -4.95 3.80 -12.02
N GLY A 338 -3.67 3.60 -12.33
CA GLY A 338 -3.16 2.41 -13.02
C GLY A 338 -2.84 1.25 -12.08
N GLY A 339 -2.48 1.56 -10.86
CA GLY A 339 -2.13 0.63 -9.81
C GLY A 339 -2.07 1.32 -8.44
N MET A 340 -1.57 0.59 -7.44
CA MET A 340 -1.22 1.11 -6.12
C MET A 340 -0.28 0.16 -5.38
N GLU A 341 0.71 0.73 -4.74
CA GLU A 341 1.90 0.10 -4.17
C GLU A 341 1.73 -0.35 -2.72
N TYR A 342 0.71 -1.09 -2.35
CA TYR A 342 0.61 -1.59 -0.97
C TYR A 342 1.76 -2.54 -0.63
N PRO A 343 2.29 -2.48 0.61
CA PRO A 343 3.41 -3.33 1.01
C PRO A 343 3.13 -4.81 0.77
N MET A 344 4.05 -5.49 0.09
CA MET A 344 3.99 -6.92 -0.24
C MET A 344 2.83 -7.35 -1.15
N ILE A 345 1.86 -6.47 -1.49
CA ILE A 345 0.77 -6.77 -2.41
C ILE A 345 0.40 -5.53 -3.22
N THR A 346 0.66 -5.56 -4.51
CA THR A 346 0.36 -4.44 -5.41
C THR A 346 -1.00 -4.60 -6.07
N LEU A 347 -1.77 -3.51 -6.15
CA LEU A 347 -3.04 -3.45 -6.88
C LEU A 347 -2.80 -3.01 -8.32
N ILE A 348 -3.31 -3.75 -9.30
CA ILE A 348 -3.20 -3.43 -10.73
C ILE A 348 -4.59 -3.22 -11.32
N THR A 349 -4.88 -2.04 -11.84
CA THR A 349 -6.21 -1.65 -12.34
C THR A 349 -6.26 -1.41 -13.85
N SER A 350 -5.41 -2.12 -14.60
CA SER A 350 -5.23 -2.00 -16.05
C SER A 350 -5.78 -3.22 -16.81
N PRO A 351 -7.12 -3.40 -16.88
CA PRO A 351 -7.74 -4.64 -17.38
C PRO A 351 -7.51 -4.91 -18.86
N ASN A 352 -7.12 -3.91 -19.64
CA ASN A 352 -6.88 -4.04 -21.08
C ASN A 352 -5.39 -3.93 -21.45
N ALA A 353 -4.48 -4.02 -20.48
CA ALA A 353 -3.05 -3.90 -20.72
C ALA A 353 -2.55 -5.00 -21.67
N SER A 354 -1.65 -4.63 -22.61
CA SER A 354 -0.88 -5.60 -23.38
C SER A 354 0.03 -6.42 -22.45
N VAL A 355 0.74 -7.41 -22.99
CA VAL A 355 1.73 -8.17 -22.22
C VAL A 355 2.77 -7.24 -21.60
N GLU A 356 3.39 -6.40 -22.45
CA GLU A 356 4.44 -5.47 -22.02
C GLU A 356 3.93 -4.41 -21.03
N MET A 357 2.72 -3.89 -21.28
CA MET A 357 2.12 -2.89 -20.38
C MET A 357 1.76 -3.51 -19.02
N LEU A 358 1.24 -4.74 -18.99
CA LEU A 358 0.92 -5.41 -17.73
C LEU A 358 2.19 -5.69 -16.92
N ASP A 359 3.23 -6.17 -17.58
CA ASP A 359 4.54 -6.40 -16.96
C ASP A 359 5.13 -5.08 -16.43
N ALA A 360 5.09 -4.01 -17.23
CA ALA A 360 5.57 -2.69 -16.85
C ALA A 360 4.87 -2.15 -15.60
N VAL A 361 3.53 -2.23 -15.55
CA VAL A 361 2.76 -1.74 -14.38
C VAL A 361 3.02 -2.62 -13.17
N ILE A 362 3.02 -3.95 -13.30
CA ILE A 362 3.37 -4.85 -12.19
C ILE A 362 4.78 -4.54 -11.66
N THR A 363 5.75 -4.36 -12.55
CA THR A 363 7.13 -4.04 -12.17
C THR A 363 7.23 -2.68 -11.48
N HIS A 364 6.49 -1.67 -11.95
CA HIS A 364 6.40 -0.36 -11.31
C HIS A 364 5.90 -0.49 -9.86
N GLU A 365 4.75 -1.11 -9.66
CA GLU A 365 4.14 -1.26 -8.35
C GLU A 365 4.98 -2.15 -7.40
N VAL A 366 5.64 -3.18 -7.93
CA VAL A 366 6.60 -3.99 -7.16
C VAL A 366 7.81 -3.16 -6.71
N GLY A 367 8.27 -2.23 -7.55
CA GLY A 367 9.41 -1.35 -7.27
C GLY A 367 9.21 -0.47 -6.05
N HIS A 368 8.00 -0.05 -5.78
CA HIS A 368 7.64 0.73 -4.59
C HIS A 368 7.87 -0.02 -3.26
N ASN A 369 8.03 -1.34 -3.26
CA ASN A 369 8.47 -2.03 -2.04
C ASN A 369 9.84 -1.56 -1.54
N TRP A 370 10.69 -1.00 -2.41
CA TRP A 370 11.94 -0.34 -2.04
C TRP A 370 11.76 1.17 -1.86
N LEU A 371 11.16 1.84 -2.84
CA LEU A 371 11.18 3.31 -2.92
C LEU A 371 10.13 3.95 -2.00
N MET A 372 9.02 3.28 -1.71
CA MET A 372 8.03 3.69 -0.73
C MET A 372 8.14 2.88 0.57
N CYS A 373 7.99 1.54 0.51
CA CYS A 373 7.83 0.72 1.72
C CYS A 373 9.07 0.68 2.61
N ILE A 374 10.30 0.68 2.06
CA ILE A 374 11.54 0.68 2.85
C ILE A 374 11.93 2.10 3.28
N LEU A 375 11.78 3.07 2.41
CA LEU A 375 12.25 4.45 2.66
C LEU A 375 11.25 5.25 3.50
N ALA A 376 9.95 4.96 3.41
CA ALA A 376 8.85 5.70 4.04
C ALA A 376 9.03 7.22 3.93
N THR A 377 9.31 7.69 2.72
CA THR A 377 9.47 9.11 2.44
C THR A 377 8.12 9.83 2.49
N ASN A 378 8.12 11.14 2.65
CA ASN A 378 6.89 11.93 2.55
C ASN A 378 6.51 12.11 1.07
N GLU A 379 5.79 11.15 0.52
CA GLU A 379 5.37 11.12 -0.88
C GLU A 379 4.43 12.27 -1.22
N ARG A 380 3.63 12.72 -0.25
CA ARG A 380 2.74 13.88 -0.42
C ARG A 380 3.48 15.15 -0.85
N THR A 381 4.69 15.35 -0.38
CA THR A 381 5.47 16.57 -0.64
C THR A 381 6.71 16.33 -1.49
N HIS A 382 7.12 15.08 -1.64
CA HIS A 382 8.35 14.69 -2.35
C HIS A 382 8.13 13.46 -3.24
N ALA A 383 7.05 13.46 -4.02
CA ALA A 383 6.67 12.35 -4.91
C ALA A 383 7.80 11.89 -5.86
N TRP A 384 8.75 12.76 -6.19
CA TRP A 384 9.89 12.42 -7.04
C TRP A 384 10.82 11.36 -6.44
N MET A 385 10.88 11.27 -5.10
CA MET A 385 11.70 10.26 -4.40
C MET A 385 11.10 8.86 -4.49
N ASP A 386 9.82 8.79 -4.64
CA ASP A 386 9.03 7.61 -4.81
C ASP A 386 8.76 7.36 -6.30
N GLU A 387 7.80 8.04 -6.88
CA GLU A 387 7.33 7.86 -8.25
C GLU A 387 8.39 8.17 -9.32
N GLY A 388 9.15 9.26 -9.15
CA GLY A 388 10.12 9.68 -10.14
C GLY A 388 11.29 8.71 -10.27
N ILE A 389 11.88 8.29 -9.14
CA ILE A 389 12.97 7.32 -9.14
C ILE A 389 12.44 5.95 -9.59
N ASN A 390 11.27 5.54 -9.12
CA ASN A 390 10.65 4.27 -9.48
C ASN A 390 10.40 4.18 -10.99
N THR A 391 9.79 5.21 -11.58
CA THR A 391 9.56 5.29 -13.03
C THR A 391 10.87 5.18 -13.83
N TYR A 392 11.94 5.83 -13.38
CA TYR A 392 13.24 5.73 -14.05
C TYR A 392 13.75 4.27 -14.07
N TYR A 393 13.66 3.54 -12.95
CA TYR A 393 14.14 2.16 -12.89
C TYR A 393 13.21 1.17 -13.59
N GLN A 394 11.90 1.44 -13.60
CA GLN A 394 10.96 0.73 -14.45
C GLN A 394 11.34 0.87 -15.93
N PHE A 395 11.61 2.07 -16.41
CA PHE A 395 12.03 2.29 -17.79
C PHE A 395 13.34 1.57 -18.13
N ARG A 396 14.26 1.52 -17.17
CA ARG A 396 15.49 0.74 -17.31
C ARG A 396 15.20 -0.76 -17.46
N TYR A 397 14.34 -1.32 -16.62
CA TYR A 397 13.89 -2.71 -16.72
C TYR A 397 13.26 -3.00 -18.07
N GLU A 398 12.35 -2.16 -18.54
CA GLU A 398 11.70 -2.33 -19.83
C GLU A 398 12.69 -2.26 -21.01
N ALA A 399 13.65 -1.33 -20.96
CA ALA A 399 14.69 -1.19 -21.97
C ALA A 399 15.56 -2.48 -22.05
N ASP A 400 15.89 -3.07 -20.91
CA ASP A 400 16.68 -4.30 -20.83
C ASP A 400 15.87 -5.51 -21.33
N LYS A 401 14.59 -5.66 -20.94
CA LYS A 401 13.74 -6.80 -21.26
C LYS A 401 13.17 -6.73 -22.69
N TYR A 402 12.61 -5.58 -23.07
CA TYR A 402 11.87 -5.38 -24.31
C TYR A 402 12.59 -4.51 -25.33
N ARG A 403 13.69 -3.87 -24.95
CA ARG A 403 14.45 -2.88 -25.75
C ARG A 403 13.61 -1.68 -26.21
N TYR A 404 12.53 -1.37 -25.52
CA TYR A 404 11.71 -0.16 -25.68
C TYR A 404 10.91 0.11 -24.41
N ASN A 405 10.27 1.26 -24.30
CA ASN A 405 9.44 1.62 -23.17
C ASN A 405 7.95 1.46 -23.52
N SER A 406 7.21 0.67 -22.75
CA SER A 406 5.80 0.38 -23.00
C SER A 406 4.87 1.59 -22.80
N ILE A 407 5.24 2.53 -21.92
CA ILE A 407 4.42 3.72 -21.62
C ILE A 407 4.50 4.73 -22.77
N PHE A 408 5.70 4.98 -23.29
CA PHE A 408 5.91 5.91 -24.39
C PHE A 408 5.82 5.24 -25.77
N GLY A 409 5.85 3.92 -25.81
CA GLY A 409 5.71 3.14 -27.05
C GLY A 409 6.67 3.57 -28.14
N ASP A 410 6.13 3.74 -29.37
CA ASP A 410 6.90 4.16 -30.54
C ASP A 410 7.29 5.66 -30.54
N GLN A 411 6.85 6.42 -29.55
CA GLN A 411 7.20 7.84 -29.41
C GLN A 411 8.67 8.04 -28.97
N ILE A 412 9.29 7.01 -28.35
CA ILE A 412 10.73 7.05 -28.07
C ILE A 412 11.50 6.75 -29.36
N PRO A 413 12.37 7.64 -29.82
CA PRO A 413 13.22 7.39 -30.99
C PRO A 413 14.01 6.10 -30.86
N LYS A 414 14.16 5.34 -31.96
CA LYS A 414 14.85 4.05 -31.97
C LYS A 414 16.30 4.12 -31.50
N ASP A 415 16.98 5.23 -31.80
CA ASP A 415 18.35 5.49 -31.35
C ASP A 415 18.46 5.70 -29.84
N VAL A 416 17.43 6.27 -29.21
CA VAL A 416 17.37 6.46 -27.76
C VAL A 416 17.07 5.15 -27.04
N ARG A 417 16.22 4.28 -27.60
CA ARG A 417 15.90 2.94 -27.06
C ARG A 417 17.12 2.02 -26.95
N GLN A 418 18.17 2.29 -27.72
CA GLN A 418 19.40 1.47 -27.74
C GLN A 418 20.51 2.05 -26.85
N LYS A 419 20.28 3.21 -26.22
CA LYS A 419 21.28 3.88 -25.42
C LYS A 419 21.29 3.34 -23.98
N PRO A 420 22.47 3.35 -23.32
CA PRO A 420 22.54 3.03 -21.88
C PRO A 420 21.66 3.93 -21.02
N ALA A 421 21.15 3.41 -19.92
CA ALA A 421 20.25 4.10 -18.99
C ALA A 421 20.62 5.56 -18.59
N PRO A 422 21.90 5.97 -18.48
CA PRO A 422 22.26 7.38 -18.21
C PRO A 422 21.79 8.39 -19.26
N GLU A 423 21.60 7.96 -20.50
CA GLU A 423 21.16 8.83 -21.59
C GLU A 423 19.66 9.03 -21.66
N PHE A 424 18.86 8.23 -20.91
CA PHE A 424 17.44 8.45 -20.72
C PHE A 424 17.13 9.64 -19.80
N GLN A 425 18.10 10.07 -18.97
CA GLN A 425 17.92 11.21 -18.07
C GLN A 425 17.68 12.54 -18.79
N GLU A 426 18.13 12.71 -20.03
CA GLU A 426 17.91 13.92 -20.81
C GLU A 426 16.50 14.05 -21.42
N LEU A 427 15.69 12.97 -21.38
CA LEU A 427 14.35 12.96 -21.98
C LEU A 427 13.21 13.15 -20.97
N VAL A 428 13.50 13.08 -19.68
CA VAL A 428 12.50 13.13 -18.59
C VAL A 428 12.47 14.51 -17.90
N TYR A 429 13.27 15.48 -18.34
CA TYR A 429 13.28 16.86 -17.83
C TYR A 429 12.81 17.86 -18.88
#